data_6b6d573a47f41f9efb413af077901ba0
#
_entry.id   6b6d573a47f41f9efb413af077901ba0
#
_cell.length_a   1.000
_cell.length_b   1.000
_cell.length_c   1.000
_cell.angle_alpha   90.00
_cell.angle_beta   90.00
_cell.angle_gamma   90.00
#
_symmetry.space_group_name_H-M   'P 1'
#
loop_
_entity.id
_entity.type
_entity.pdbx_description
1 polymer ?
#
loop_
_entity_poly.entity_id
_entity_poly.type
_entity_poly.pdbx_seq_one_letter_code
_entity_poly.pdbx_strand_id
1 'polypeptide(L)'
;MRGLRVVRGLRVLMAGCLLALVPGCASDAPDPLVVLGPWTGKEGEAFEAALQRLDDGTGRTYTYEGTRSLRETLVSQLEADTPPDVAVLNSIGELTEYARRGKLRPLAEPTRERAFSPWAPELLVDGSQRTYWVPLKVDLKSLVWSKKGTPSDRPTWCVGLASQATSGWPGTDWIEDILLHQAGPGPYEKWATSRLSWRDPDVVRAWTTWAQLLAGRTDESVEQSLTTSYEGTTGPAGPRGLLNSPGFDCTHEHQSAFIRYVYAGDDIRVEPSARFLRGRAENRDAFEVAGDMAAVFSDDPDAQELVERLSSPAGRKRWRAEADPAVRPLFPAVTGLPPTEPANAVEQEIDGLLNSTARTLCFDASDVMPPELRDAFHRAVLEFFRDPAKKHLASLLEQLETIRVQVDEDADDARSFRPPEDICAGPGG
;
A
#
# COMPACT_ATOMS: atom_id res chain seq x y z
N MET A 1 -66.37 49.74 -31.27
CA MET A 1 -66.66 49.59 -32.69
C MET A 1 -65.81 48.50 -33.26
N ARG A 2 -66.49 47.48 -33.66
CA ARG A 2 -66.39 46.73 -34.93
C ARG A 2 -64.94 46.55 -35.41
N GLY A 3 -64.40 45.41 -35.66
CA GLY A 3 -64.94 44.11 -36.11
C GLY A 3 -63.91 43.53 -37.06
N LEU A 4 -63.71 42.34 -37.12
CA LEU A 4 -63.75 41.44 -38.25
C LEU A 4 -62.72 40.27 -38.10
N ARG A 5 -63.30 39.10 -38.09
CA ARG A 5 -62.62 37.81 -38.20
C ARG A 5 -62.05 37.63 -39.62
N VAL A 6 -60.86 37.05 -39.74
CA VAL A 6 -60.52 36.24 -40.92
C VAL A 6 -59.85 34.94 -40.44
N VAL A 7 -60.57 33.86 -40.68
CA VAL A 7 -60.09 32.50 -40.60
C VAL A 7 -59.33 32.19 -41.89
N ARG A 8 -58.08 31.71 -41.79
CA ARG A 8 -57.47 31.01 -42.93
C ARG A 8 -56.77 29.76 -42.40
N GLY A 9 -57.21 28.65 -42.90
CA GLY A 9 -56.79 27.33 -42.60
C GLY A 9 -55.34 27.07 -42.94
N LEU A 10 -54.66 26.33 -42.02
CA LEU A 10 -53.34 25.82 -42.23
C LEU A 10 -53.45 24.31 -42.53
N ARG A 11 -53.12 23.94 -43.75
CA ARG A 11 -52.96 22.56 -44.17
C ARG A 11 -51.76 21.92 -43.46
N VAL A 12 -52.02 20.89 -42.67
CA VAL A 12 -51.00 20.05 -42.06
C VAL A 12 -50.47 19.12 -43.15
N LEU A 13 -49.21 19.37 -43.53
CA LEU A 13 -48.41 18.40 -44.30
C LEU A 13 -47.76 17.43 -43.28
N MET A 14 -48.26 16.19 -43.25
CA MET A 14 -47.58 15.09 -42.59
C MET A 14 -46.37 14.70 -43.43
N ALA A 15 -45.18 15.13 -42.95
CA ALA A 15 -43.91 14.59 -43.43
C ALA A 15 -43.60 13.32 -42.61
N GLY A 16 -43.77 12.17 -43.25
CA GLY A 16 -43.38 10.87 -42.67
C GLY A 16 -41.86 10.82 -42.54
N CYS A 17 -41.33 10.88 -41.32
CA CYS A 17 -39.97 10.48 -41.03
C CYS A 17 -39.85 8.97 -41.12
N LEU A 18 -39.32 8.46 -42.22
CA LEU A 18 -38.76 7.10 -42.26
C LEU A 18 -37.53 7.09 -41.31
N LEU A 19 -37.68 6.56 -40.09
CA LEU A 19 -36.56 6.12 -39.28
C LEU A 19 -35.87 4.96 -39.99
N ALA A 20 -34.79 5.25 -40.68
CA ALA A 20 -33.84 4.20 -41.09
C ALA A 20 -33.25 3.58 -39.82
N LEU A 21 -33.70 2.40 -39.45
CA LEU A 21 -33.02 1.50 -38.53
C LEU A 21 -31.67 1.19 -39.18
N VAL A 22 -30.60 1.90 -38.80
CA VAL A 22 -29.24 1.50 -39.04
C VAL A 22 -29.04 0.32 -38.06
N PRO A 23 -28.81 -0.90 -38.52
CA PRO A 23 -28.32 -1.95 -37.64
C PRO A 23 -26.92 -1.47 -37.21
N GLY A 24 -26.79 -0.95 -36.00
CA GLY A 24 -25.50 -0.78 -35.35
C GLY A 24 -24.90 -2.17 -35.27
N CYS A 25 -23.81 -2.41 -35.97
CA CYS A 25 -22.93 -3.51 -35.63
C CYS A 25 -22.46 -3.26 -34.21
N ALA A 26 -23.14 -3.84 -33.22
CA ALA A 26 -22.54 -4.06 -31.93
C ALA A 26 -21.27 -4.88 -32.22
N SER A 27 -20.11 -4.34 -31.98
CA SER A 27 -18.89 -5.13 -31.96
C SER A 27 -19.09 -6.15 -30.83
N ASP A 28 -19.04 -7.44 -31.16
CA ASP A 28 -19.06 -8.56 -30.18
C ASP A 28 -17.79 -8.61 -29.33
N ALA A 29 -17.03 -7.51 -29.25
CA ALA A 29 -15.86 -7.43 -28.38
C ALA A 29 -16.36 -7.32 -26.93
N PRO A 30 -15.89 -8.17 -26.03
CA PRO A 30 -16.24 -8.09 -24.62
C PRO A 30 -15.76 -6.75 -24.03
N ASP A 31 -16.48 -6.26 -23.02
CA ASP A 31 -16.11 -5.03 -22.32
C ASP A 31 -14.69 -5.15 -21.73
N PRO A 32 -13.90 -4.05 -21.70
CA PRO A 32 -12.60 -4.05 -21.08
C PRO A 32 -12.67 -4.46 -19.61
N LEU A 33 -11.70 -5.28 -19.14
CA LEU A 33 -11.52 -5.51 -17.71
C LEU A 33 -10.89 -4.29 -17.05
N VAL A 34 -11.46 -3.87 -15.94
CA VAL A 34 -11.00 -2.70 -15.16
C VAL A 34 -10.10 -3.15 -14.01
N VAL A 35 -8.87 -2.61 -13.98
CA VAL A 35 -7.93 -2.77 -12.89
C VAL A 35 -7.80 -1.44 -12.15
N LEU A 36 -8.27 -1.37 -10.91
CA LEU A 36 -8.10 -0.20 -10.04
C LEU A 36 -6.83 -0.36 -9.20
N GLY A 37 -5.99 0.68 -9.09
CA GLY A 37 -4.75 0.56 -8.31
C GLY A 37 -4.18 1.89 -7.81
N PRO A 38 -3.13 1.84 -6.94
CA PRO A 38 -2.57 3.02 -6.29
C PRO A 38 -1.56 3.79 -7.14
N TRP A 39 -1.06 3.19 -8.21
CA TRP A 39 0.06 3.72 -8.97
C TRP A 39 -0.38 4.83 -9.92
N THR A 40 0.28 5.97 -9.84
CA THR A 40 0.03 7.14 -10.69
C THR A 40 1.33 7.62 -11.35
N GLY A 41 1.23 8.52 -12.33
CA GLY A 41 2.39 9.04 -13.06
C GLY A 41 3.21 7.93 -13.71
N LYS A 42 4.53 8.02 -13.67
CA LYS A 42 5.44 7.06 -14.35
C LYS A 42 5.24 5.60 -13.92
N GLU A 43 4.89 5.36 -12.67
CA GLU A 43 4.64 4.00 -12.16
C GLU A 43 3.34 3.43 -12.75
N GLY A 44 2.27 4.24 -12.77
CA GLY A 44 1.00 3.87 -13.40
C GLY A 44 1.14 3.68 -14.92
N GLU A 45 1.84 4.59 -15.60
CA GLU A 45 2.12 4.48 -17.04
C GLU A 45 2.87 3.19 -17.39
N ALA A 46 3.86 2.81 -16.56
CA ALA A 46 4.62 1.57 -16.76
C ALA A 46 3.76 0.32 -16.54
N PHE A 47 2.87 0.35 -15.55
CA PHE A 47 1.95 -0.76 -15.32
C PHE A 47 0.90 -0.87 -16.44
N GLU A 48 0.32 0.24 -16.86
CA GLU A 48 -0.63 0.27 -17.98
C GLU A 48 0.03 -0.24 -19.28
N ALA A 49 1.25 0.19 -19.57
CA ALA A 49 2.01 -0.32 -20.73
C ALA A 49 2.26 -1.83 -20.64
N ALA A 50 2.50 -2.36 -19.43
CA ALA A 50 2.63 -3.79 -19.21
C ALA A 50 1.31 -4.53 -19.43
N LEU A 51 0.20 -3.99 -18.94
CA LEU A 51 -1.16 -4.53 -19.15
C LEU A 51 -1.51 -4.61 -20.63
N GLN A 52 -1.31 -3.53 -21.39
CA GLN A 52 -1.62 -3.47 -22.82
C GLN A 52 -0.82 -4.47 -23.67
N ARG A 53 0.28 -4.98 -23.13
CA ARG A 53 1.13 -5.99 -23.78
C ARG A 53 0.94 -7.40 -23.24
N LEU A 54 0.00 -7.59 -22.31
CA LEU A 54 -0.43 -8.93 -21.93
C LEU A 54 -1.33 -9.48 -23.04
N ASP A 55 -0.70 -9.99 -24.11
CA ASP A 55 -1.43 -10.72 -25.13
C ASP A 55 -1.95 -12.04 -24.54
N ASP A 56 -3.25 -12.17 -24.44
CA ASP A 56 -3.93 -13.35 -23.91
C ASP A 56 -4.53 -14.23 -25.02
N GLY A 57 -4.43 -13.80 -26.27
CA GLY A 57 -5.05 -14.50 -27.41
C GLY A 57 -6.57 -14.47 -27.40
N THR A 58 -7.20 -13.84 -26.40
CA THR A 58 -8.68 -13.72 -26.28
C THR A 58 -9.21 -12.48 -26.99
N GLY A 59 -8.33 -11.51 -27.30
CA GLY A 59 -8.71 -10.19 -27.82
C GLY A 59 -9.32 -9.27 -26.75
N ARG A 60 -9.22 -9.66 -25.46
CA ARG A 60 -9.66 -8.85 -24.32
C ARG A 60 -8.79 -7.60 -24.17
N THR A 61 -9.40 -6.49 -23.84
CA THR A 61 -8.69 -5.24 -23.50
C THR A 61 -8.72 -4.98 -22.00
N TYR A 62 -7.74 -4.23 -21.51
CA TYR A 62 -7.58 -3.92 -20.10
C TYR A 62 -7.52 -2.41 -19.92
N THR A 63 -8.20 -1.89 -18.89
CA THR A 63 -8.15 -0.48 -18.50
C THR A 63 -7.55 -0.39 -17.09
N TYR A 64 -6.54 0.46 -16.93
CA TYR A 64 -5.98 0.76 -15.61
C TYR A 64 -6.49 2.09 -15.09
N GLU A 65 -7.07 2.08 -13.89
CA GLU A 65 -7.52 3.27 -13.16
C GLU A 65 -6.59 3.50 -11.97
N GLY A 66 -5.57 4.35 -12.16
CA GLY A 66 -4.62 4.71 -11.11
C GLY A 66 -5.11 5.90 -10.27
N THR A 67 -5.21 5.75 -8.95
CA THR A 67 -5.65 6.83 -8.05
C THR A 67 -4.95 6.80 -6.71
N ARG A 68 -4.62 7.99 -6.16
CA ARG A 68 -4.11 8.15 -4.79
C ARG A 68 -5.22 8.07 -3.73
N SER A 69 -6.49 8.19 -4.13
CA SER A 69 -7.69 8.02 -3.28
C SER A 69 -8.30 6.64 -3.50
N LEU A 70 -7.46 5.60 -3.48
CA LEU A 70 -7.85 4.24 -3.84
C LEU A 70 -8.99 3.71 -2.99
N ARG A 71 -8.90 3.84 -1.67
CA ARG A 71 -9.91 3.36 -0.72
C ARG A 71 -11.27 4.02 -0.96
N GLU A 72 -11.29 5.35 -1.03
CA GLU A 72 -12.52 6.10 -1.22
C GLU A 72 -13.18 5.76 -2.56
N THR A 73 -12.36 5.59 -3.61
CA THR A 73 -12.83 5.20 -4.94
C THR A 73 -13.43 3.79 -4.90
N LEU A 74 -12.72 2.81 -4.32
CA LEU A 74 -13.19 1.43 -4.23
C LEU A 74 -14.45 1.31 -3.37
N VAL A 75 -14.51 1.96 -2.22
CA VAL A 75 -15.71 1.98 -1.36
C VAL A 75 -16.91 2.54 -2.14
N SER A 76 -16.73 3.67 -2.85
CA SER A 76 -17.79 4.27 -3.65
C SER A 76 -18.28 3.33 -4.77
N GLN A 77 -17.38 2.65 -5.45
CA GLN A 77 -17.73 1.69 -6.50
C GLN A 77 -18.46 0.45 -5.92
N LEU A 78 -18.02 -0.04 -4.75
CA LEU A 78 -18.68 -1.15 -4.05
C LEU A 78 -20.07 -0.79 -3.55
N GLU A 79 -20.28 0.46 -3.07
CA GLU A 79 -21.60 0.97 -2.65
C GLU A 79 -22.53 1.19 -3.84
N ALA A 80 -21.98 1.56 -5.01
CA ALA A 80 -22.73 1.71 -6.25
C ALA A 80 -23.04 0.38 -6.96
N ASP A 81 -22.57 -0.76 -6.41
CA ASP A 81 -22.64 -2.09 -7.02
C ASP A 81 -21.97 -2.18 -8.42
N THR A 82 -20.91 -1.41 -8.58
CA THR A 82 -20.08 -1.35 -9.81
C THR A 82 -18.60 -1.52 -9.47
N PRO A 83 -18.21 -2.63 -8.82
CA PRO A 83 -16.81 -2.85 -8.45
C PRO A 83 -15.91 -2.96 -9.69
N PRO A 84 -14.61 -2.69 -9.57
CA PRO A 84 -13.64 -3.05 -10.61
C PRO A 84 -13.55 -4.58 -10.73
N ASP A 85 -13.02 -5.09 -11.82
CA ASP A 85 -12.77 -6.53 -11.95
C ASP A 85 -11.64 -6.98 -11.04
N VAL A 86 -10.57 -6.20 -11.01
CA VAL A 86 -9.41 -6.41 -10.15
C VAL A 86 -9.08 -5.10 -9.42
N ALA A 87 -8.78 -5.18 -8.13
CA ALA A 87 -8.17 -4.05 -7.44
C ALA A 87 -6.81 -4.46 -6.84
N VAL A 88 -5.89 -3.47 -6.81
CA VAL A 88 -4.55 -3.63 -6.23
C VAL A 88 -4.48 -2.78 -4.98
N LEU A 89 -4.38 -3.42 -3.81
CA LEU A 89 -4.35 -2.75 -2.50
C LEU A 89 -3.06 -3.09 -1.75
N ASN A 90 -2.58 -2.16 -0.93
CA ASN A 90 -1.47 -2.39 -0.01
C ASN A 90 -1.93 -2.93 1.35
N SER A 91 -3.16 -2.66 1.78
CA SER A 91 -3.68 -3.08 3.09
C SER A 91 -4.32 -4.46 3.03
N ILE A 92 -3.66 -5.44 3.66
CA ILE A 92 -4.25 -6.78 3.85
C ILE A 92 -5.38 -6.77 4.89
N GLY A 93 -5.44 -5.75 5.76
CA GLY A 93 -6.57 -5.51 6.64
C GLY A 93 -7.85 -5.19 5.86
N GLU A 94 -7.79 -4.27 4.91
CA GLU A 94 -8.92 -3.97 4.02
C GLU A 94 -9.32 -5.18 3.16
N LEU A 95 -8.33 -5.87 2.58
CA LEU A 95 -8.59 -7.08 1.80
C LEU A 95 -9.28 -8.17 2.64
N THR A 96 -8.88 -8.33 3.90
CA THR A 96 -9.52 -9.26 4.85
C THR A 96 -10.97 -8.88 5.09
N GLU A 97 -11.26 -7.59 5.28
CA GLU A 97 -12.63 -7.10 5.45
C GLU A 97 -13.48 -7.40 4.20
N TYR A 98 -12.97 -7.09 2.99
CA TYR A 98 -13.68 -7.38 1.75
C TYR A 98 -13.90 -8.88 1.53
N ALA A 99 -12.92 -9.73 1.84
CA ALA A 99 -13.06 -11.18 1.74
C ALA A 99 -14.18 -11.71 2.65
N ARG A 100 -14.23 -11.29 3.92
CA ARG A 100 -15.24 -11.69 4.89
C ARG A 100 -16.65 -11.20 4.55
N ARG A 101 -16.74 -10.04 3.89
CA ARG A 101 -18.00 -9.49 3.38
C ARG A 101 -18.44 -10.13 2.05
N GLY A 102 -17.69 -11.12 1.53
CA GLY A 102 -17.99 -11.81 0.27
C GLY A 102 -17.83 -10.95 -0.97
N LYS A 103 -17.04 -9.87 -0.87
CA LYS A 103 -16.76 -8.96 -2.00
C LYS A 103 -15.62 -9.47 -2.89
N LEU A 104 -14.76 -10.35 -2.36
CA LEU A 104 -13.65 -10.94 -3.10
C LEU A 104 -13.98 -12.35 -3.56
N ARG A 105 -13.37 -12.75 -4.66
CA ARG A 105 -13.38 -14.12 -5.17
C ARG A 105 -12.10 -14.83 -4.73
N PRO A 106 -12.19 -16.06 -4.18
CA PRO A 106 -11.00 -16.85 -3.88
C PRO A 106 -10.16 -17.07 -5.13
N LEU A 107 -8.84 -17.02 -4.99
CA LEU A 107 -7.93 -17.29 -6.08
C LEU A 107 -7.96 -18.76 -6.49
N ALA A 108 -7.94 -19.00 -7.80
CA ALA A 108 -7.80 -20.33 -8.38
C ALA A 108 -6.31 -20.73 -8.53
N GLU A 109 -6.06 -22.04 -8.73
CA GLU A 109 -4.75 -22.50 -9.19
C GLU A 109 -4.50 -22.07 -10.66
N PRO A 110 -3.25 -21.73 -11.06
CA PRO A 110 -2.04 -21.80 -10.24
C PRO A 110 -1.72 -20.49 -9.49
N THR A 111 -2.59 -19.50 -9.48
CA THR A 111 -2.34 -18.19 -8.81
C THR A 111 -2.18 -18.36 -7.31
N ARG A 112 -2.96 -19.24 -6.69
CA ARG A 112 -2.88 -19.54 -5.26
C ARG A 112 -1.49 -20.02 -4.83
N GLU A 113 -0.78 -20.77 -5.64
CA GLU A 113 0.59 -21.23 -5.35
C GLU A 113 1.62 -20.09 -5.29
N ARG A 114 1.26 -18.89 -5.78
CA ARG A 114 2.11 -17.70 -5.76
C ARG A 114 1.77 -16.74 -4.61
N ALA A 115 0.75 -17.08 -3.85
CA ALA A 115 0.34 -16.40 -2.64
C ALA A 115 1.04 -17.03 -1.43
N PHE A 116 1.75 -16.25 -0.64
CA PHE A 116 2.54 -16.75 0.49
C PHE A 116 2.72 -15.66 1.55
N SER A 117 2.93 -16.10 2.80
CA SER A 117 3.22 -15.21 3.91
C SER A 117 4.58 -14.52 3.72
N PRO A 118 4.75 -13.29 4.20
CA PRO A 118 3.77 -12.52 4.98
C PRO A 118 2.76 -11.72 4.14
N TRP A 119 2.86 -11.72 2.79
CA TRP A 119 2.05 -10.87 1.91
C TRP A 119 0.63 -11.37 1.67
N ALA A 120 0.45 -12.67 1.58
CA ALA A 120 -0.84 -13.27 1.25
C ALA A 120 -1.12 -14.49 2.12
N PRO A 121 -1.38 -14.29 3.42
CA PRO A 121 -1.78 -15.36 4.32
C PRO A 121 -3.15 -15.94 3.91
N GLU A 122 -3.37 -17.23 4.22
CA GLU A 122 -4.68 -17.85 4.06
C GLU A 122 -5.66 -17.30 5.11
N LEU A 123 -6.90 -17.10 4.69
CA LEU A 123 -7.98 -16.67 5.57
C LEU A 123 -8.97 -17.80 5.83
N LEU A 124 -9.39 -17.94 7.07
CA LEU A 124 -10.55 -18.78 7.43
C LEU A 124 -11.82 -17.96 7.18
N VAL A 125 -12.54 -18.27 6.09
CA VAL A 125 -13.82 -17.67 5.73
C VAL A 125 -14.85 -18.77 5.54
N ASP A 126 -15.99 -18.65 6.22
CA ASP A 126 -17.07 -19.64 6.20
C ASP A 126 -16.61 -21.08 6.44
N GLY A 127 -15.68 -21.25 7.40
CA GLY A 127 -15.14 -22.55 7.80
C GLY A 127 -14.16 -23.19 6.81
N SER A 128 -13.70 -22.45 5.80
CA SER A 128 -12.74 -22.93 4.80
C SER A 128 -11.52 -22.00 4.74
N GLN A 129 -10.32 -22.59 4.71
CA GLN A 129 -9.09 -21.84 4.44
C GLN A 129 -9.02 -21.51 2.95
N ARG A 130 -8.83 -20.23 2.63
CA ARG A 130 -8.78 -19.72 1.26
C ARG A 130 -7.81 -18.56 1.12
N THR A 131 -7.25 -18.43 -0.07
CA THR A 131 -6.43 -17.28 -0.47
C THR A 131 -7.26 -16.38 -1.38
N TYR A 132 -7.22 -15.07 -1.16
CA TYR A 132 -8.04 -14.09 -1.86
C TYR A 132 -7.24 -13.07 -2.67
N TRP A 133 -5.93 -12.98 -2.44
CA TRP A 133 -5.05 -12.04 -3.13
C TRP A 133 -3.66 -12.62 -3.32
N VAL A 134 -2.90 -12.01 -4.23
CA VAL A 134 -1.51 -12.37 -4.52
C VAL A 134 -0.64 -11.12 -4.60
N PRO A 135 0.60 -11.12 -4.08
CA PRO A 135 1.47 -9.96 -4.20
C PRO A 135 1.89 -9.74 -5.65
N LEU A 136 1.65 -8.55 -6.19
CA LEU A 136 2.16 -8.12 -7.50
C LEU A 136 3.55 -7.52 -7.39
N LYS A 137 3.76 -6.63 -6.44
CA LYS A 137 5.09 -6.13 -6.06
C LYS A 137 5.20 -6.01 -4.54
N VAL A 138 6.42 -5.88 -4.05
CA VAL A 138 6.72 -5.76 -2.62
C VAL A 138 7.70 -4.64 -2.34
N ASP A 139 7.71 -4.18 -1.10
CA ASP A 139 8.63 -3.17 -0.61
C ASP A 139 9.23 -3.59 0.73
N LEU A 140 10.48 -3.18 0.97
CA LEU A 140 11.18 -3.34 2.25
C LEU A 140 11.10 -2.02 3.01
N LYS A 141 10.63 -2.03 4.25
CA LYS A 141 10.40 -0.82 5.05
C LYS A 141 11.51 -0.51 6.06
N SER A 142 12.14 -1.49 6.64
CA SER A 142 13.20 -1.34 7.66
C SER A 142 14.51 -0.76 7.09
N LEU A 143 14.44 0.40 6.44
CA LEU A 143 15.54 1.03 5.73
C LEU A 143 15.80 2.46 6.19
N VAL A 144 17.09 2.84 6.21
CA VAL A 144 17.54 4.21 6.42
C VAL A 144 18.34 4.67 5.21
N TRP A 145 17.94 5.80 4.68
CA TRP A 145 18.51 6.47 3.52
C TRP A 145 19.43 7.60 3.96
N SER A 146 20.59 7.76 3.30
CA SER A 146 21.50 8.87 3.52
C SER A 146 22.36 9.13 2.28
N LYS A 147 22.92 10.32 2.12
CA LYS A 147 23.93 10.58 1.09
C LYS A 147 25.19 9.79 1.39
N LYS A 148 25.86 9.25 0.37
CA LYS A 148 27.14 8.57 0.55
C LYS A 148 28.16 9.49 1.22
N GLY A 149 28.98 8.92 2.09
CA GLY A 149 29.95 9.69 2.89
C GLY A 149 29.35 10.32 4.16
N THR A 150 28.05 10.29 4.36
CA THR A 150 27.42 10.75 5.62
C THR A 150 27.76 9.79 6.76
N PRO A 151 28.27 10.28 7.91
CA PRO A 151 28.55 9.42 9.07
C PRO A 151 27.28 8.83 9.66
N SER A 152 27.23 7.50 9.83
CA SER A 152 26.08 6.79 10.44
C SER A 152 26.07 6.84 11.97
N ASP A 153 27.10 7.42 12.59
CA ASP A 153 27.24 7.43 14.05
C ASP A 153 26.52 8.60 14.74
N ARG A 154 26.09 9.59 14.00
CA ARG A 154 25.35 10.76 14.51
C ARG A 154 24.25 11.19 13.53
N PRO A 155 23.19 10.38 13.39
CA PRO A 155 22.09 10.73 12.50
C PRO A 155 21.33 11.95 13.01
N THR A 156 21.03 12.88 12.11
CA THR A 156 19.97 13.86 12.26
C THR A 156 18.83 13.42 11.32
N TRP A 157 17.63 13.30 11.87
CA TRP A 157 16.54 12.63 11.17
C TRP A 157 15.68 13.58 10.34
N CYS A 158 15.55 13.29 9.06
CA CYS A 158 14.56 13.88 8.18
C CYS A 158 13.21 13.20 8.45
N VAL A 159 12.17 13.98 8.69
CA VAL A 159 10.81 13.45 8.89
C VAL A 159 9.82 14.33 8.14
N GLY A 160 9.02 13.70 7.29
CA GLY A 160 7.87 14.29 6.61
C GLY A 160 6.65 13.38 6.84
N LEU A 161 5.61 13.92 7.49
CA LEU A 161 4.46 13.13 7.93
C LEU A 161 3.20 13.41 7.12
N ALA A 162 3.22 14.42 6.22
CA ALA A 162 2.07 14.74 5.40
C ALA A 162 1.89 13.73 4.25
N SER A 163 0.67 13.23 4.09
CA SER A 163 0.23 12.32 3.02
C SER A 163 -1.28 12.43 2.78
N GLN A 164 -1.78 13.65 2.63
CA GLN A 164 -3.21 13.91 2.42
C GLN A 164 -4.10 13.22 3.48
N ALA A 165 -5.05 12.38 3.07
CA ALA A 165 -5.95 11.66 3.97
C ALA A 165 -5.26 10.64 4.89
N THR A 166 -4.10 10.13 4.46
CA THR A 166 -3.31 9.14 5.21
C THR A 166 -2.10 9.74 5.94
N SER A 167 -2.11 11.09 6.18
CA SER A 167 -1.03 11.74 6.94
C SER A 167 -0.80 11.03 8.28
N GLY A 168 0.45 10.81 8.63
CA GLY A 168 0.87 10.07 9.83
C GLY A 168 1.48 8.70 9.53
N TRP A 169 1.13 8.04 8.42
CA TRP A 169 1.68 6.73 8.10
C TRP A 169 3.24 6.68 8.07
N PRO A 170 3.97 7.72 7.64
CA PRO A 170 5.43 7.63 7.72
C PRO A 170 5.96 7.55 9.15
N GLY A 171 5.16 7.94 10.12
CA GLY A 171 5.51 7.83 11.53
C GLY A 171 5.03 6.53 12.16
N THR A 172 3.98 5.88 11.66
CA THR A 172 3.63 4.52 12.09
C THR A 172 4.73 3.55 11.71
N ASP A 173 5.29 3.64 10.50
CA ASP A 173 6.43 2.85 10.04
C ASP A 173 7.63 2.89 11.02
N TRP A 174 7.90 4.05 11.62
CA TRP A 174 8.93 4.17 12.63
C TRP A 174 8.63 3.36 13.90
N ILE A 175 7.40 3.44 14.38
CA ILE A 175 6.97 2.76 15.62
C ILE A 175 6.94 1.26 15.39
N GLU A 176 6.45 0.84 14.25
CA GLU A 176 6.35 -0.55 13.82
C GLU A 176 7.74 -1.19 13.72
N ASP A 177 8.63 -0.58 12.96
CA ASP A 177 10.01 -1.04 12.79
C ASP A 177 10.79 -1.07 14.11
N ILE A 178 10.63 -0.05 14.97
CA ILE A 178 11.23 -0.02 16.30
C ILE A 178 10.68 -1.16 17.18
N LEU A 179 9.37 -1.39 17.18
CA LEU A 179 8.74 -2.48 17.93
C LEU A 179 9.27 -3.84 17.48
N LEU A 180 9.29 -4.05 16.14
CA LEU A 180 9.80 -5.28 15.55
C LEU A 180 11.23 -5.56 15.98
N HIS A 181 12.10 -4.57 15.92
CA HIS A 181 13.50 -4.72 16.33
C HIS A 181 13.70 -4.88 17.84
N GLN A 182 12.86 -4.29 18.68
CA GLN A 182 12.99 -4.33 20.13
C GLN A 182 12.33 -5.56 20.76
N ALA A 183 11.15 -5.93 20.29
CA ALA A 183 10.35 -7.00 20.87
C ALA A 183 10.37 -8.29 20.04
N GLY A 184 10.69 -8.21 18.76
CA GLY A 184 10.75 -9.33 17.84
C GLY A 184 9.43 -9.67 17.15
N PRO A 185 9.47 -10.62 16.19
CA PRO A 185 8.33 -10.97 15.35
C PRO A 185 7.08 -11.41 16.13
N GLY A 186 7.24 -12.18 17.20
CA GLY A 186 6.09 -12.71 17.96
C GLY A 186 5.23 -11.64 18.65
N PRO A 187 5.79 -10.71 19.45
CA PRO A 187 5.04 -9.58 20.00
C PRO A 187 4.52 -8.63 18.91
N TYR A 188 5.31 -8.38 17.84
CA TYR A 188 4.91 -7.58 16.71
C TYR A 188 3.64 -8.11 16.03
N GLU A 189 3.65 -9.40 15.69
CA GLU A 189 2.50 -10.06 15.06
C GLU A 189 1.26 -10.01 15.97
N LYS A 190 1.40 -10.28 17.27
CA LYS A 190 0.30 -10.20 18.21
C LYS A 190 -0.29 -8.79 18.28
N TRP A 191 0.53 -7.77 18.20
CA TRP A 191 0.09 -6.38 18.22
C TRP A 191 -0.62 -5.99 16.92
N ALA A 192 -0.01 -6.28 15.77
CA ALA A 192 -0.61 -6.02 14.46
C ALA A 192 -1.97 -6.72 14.27
N THR A 193 -2.12 -7.91 14.86
CA THR A 193 -3.33 -8.73 14.79
C THR A 193 -4.27 -8.55 15.99
N SER A 194 -4.18 -7.42 16.69
CA SER A 194 -5.05 -7.04 17.84
C SER A 194 -4.99 -7.97 19.06
N ARG A 195 -4.03 -8.92 19.11
CA ARG A 195 -3.84 -9.87 20.21
C ARG A 195 -2.92 -9.36 21.33
N LEU A 196 -2.35 -8.18 21.18
CA LEU A 196 -1.53 -7.48 22.17
C LEU A 196 -2.08 -6.08 22.42
N SER A 197 -2.14 -5.66 23.68
CA SER A 197 -2.64 -4.34 24.06
C SER A 197 -1.74 -3.22 23.57
N TRP A 198 -2.31 -2.08 23.20
CA TRP A 198 -1.58 -0.83 22.93
C TRP A 198 -0.84 -0.30 24.16
N ARG A 199 -1.24 -0.72 25.36
CA ARG A 199 -0.60 -0.37 26.65
C ARG A 199 0.50 -1.35 27.04
N ASP A 200 0.78 -2.34 26.23
CA ASP A 200 1.88 -3.27 26.48
C ASP A 200 3.21 -2.52 26.64
N PRO A 201 4.07 -2.91 27.60
CA PRO A 201 5.35 -2.24 27.83
C PRO A 201 6.25 -2.17 26.61
N ASP A 202 6.21 -3.14 25.70
CA ASP A 202 7.01 -3.16 24.49
C ASP A 202 6.50 -2.12 23.48
N VAL A 203 5.18 -1.97 23.34
CA VAL A 203 4.57 -0.93 22.51
C VAL A 203 4.91 0.46 23.07
N VAL A 204 4.72 0.69 24.37
CA VAL A 204 5.09 1.96 25.04
C VAL A 204 6.58 2.26 24.86
N ARG A 205 7.44 1.25 24.90
CA ARG A 205 8.88 1.40 24.68
C ARG A 205 9.20 1.83 23.25
N ALA A 206 8.53 1.30 22.23
CA ALA A 206 8.73 1.69 20.84
C ALA A 206 8.42 3.17 20.63
N TRP A 207 7.26 3.66 21.06
CA TRP A 207 6.89 5.08 21.01
C TRP A 207 7.89 5.97 21.75
N THR A 208 8.30 5.56 22.94
CA THR A 208 9.29 6.30 23.74
C THR A 208 10.66 6.35 23.06
N THR A 209 11.05 5.27 22.41
CA THR A 209 12.31 5.19 21.64
C THR A 209 12.25 6.14 20.44
N TRP A 210 11.14 6.18 19.70
CA TRP A 210 10.96 7.14 18.61
C TRP A 210 11.09 8.59 19.09
N ALA A 211 10.43 8.96 20.18
CA ALA A 211 10.59 10.29 20.77
C ALA A 211 12.04 10.62 21.13
N GLN A 212 12.80 9.64 21.65
CA GLN A 212 14.22 9.81 21.98
C GLN A 212 15.12 9.96 20.75
N LEU A 213 14.83 9.25 19.66
CA LEU A 213 15.56 9.41 18.39
C LEU A 213 15.36 10.80 17.79
N LEU A 214 14.17 11.37 18.02
CA LEU A 214 13.76 12.67 17.51
C LEU A 214 13.95 13.84 18.52
N ALA A 215 14.61 13.59 19.65
CA ALA A 215 14.80 14.61 20.67
C ALA A 215 15.63 15.80 20.19
N GLY A 216 15.35 16.99 20.73
CA GLY A 216 16.08 18.23 20.41
C GLY A 216 15.52 19.01 19.22
N ARG A 217 14.37 18.61 18.67
CA ARG A 217 13.67 19.38 17.64
C ARG A 217 13.09 20.68 18.19
N THR A 218 13.08 21.70 17.36
CA THR A 218 12.39 22.95 17.62
C THR A 218 10.92 22.86 17.19
N ASP A 219 10.07 23.71 17.76
CA ASP A 219 8.65 23.79 17.36
C ASP A 219 8.52 24.06 15.85
N GLU A 220 9.39 24.88 15.27
CA GLU A 220 9.43 25.14 13.83
C GLU A 220 9.72 23.86 13.02
N SER A 221 10.70 23.05 13.45
CA SER A 221 11.05 21.80 12.77
C SER A 221 9.95 20.74 12.93
N VAL A 222 9.23 20.75 14.05
CA VAL A 222 8.05 19.88 14.26
C VAL A 222 6.93 20.27 13.29
N GLU A 223 6.57 21.56 13.21
CA GLU A 223 5.53 22.02 12.30
C GLU A 223 5.89 21.80 10.84
N GLN A 224 7.15 22.00 10.47
CA GLN A 224 7.65 21.69 9.15
C GLN A 224 7.47 20.19 8.82
N SER A 225 7.81 19.29 9.73
CA SER A 225 7.67 17.85 9.52
C SER A 225 6.19 17.41 9.38
N LEU A 226 5.28 18.04 10.14
CA LEU A 226 3.85 17.75 10.09
C LEU A 226 3.20 18.21 8.78
N THR A 227 3.75 19.24 8.13
CA THR A 227 3.18 19.85 6.92
C THR A 227 3.91 19.48 5.63
N THR A 228 5.09 18.85 5.73
CA THR A 228 5.85 18.41 4.56
C THR A 228 5.56 16.96 4.25
N SER A 229 5.39 16.65 2.96
CA SER A 229 5.26 15.28 2.47
C SER A 229 6.52 14.46 2.74
N TYR A 230 6.35 13.17 2.94
CA TYR A 230 7.45 12.20 2.94
C TYR A 230 8.31 12.24 1.66
N GLU A 231 7.77 12.71 0.57
CA GLU A 231 8.49 12.95 -0.69
C GLU A 231 9.36 14.22 -0.65
N GLY A 232 9.32 14.99 0.44
CA GLY A 232 9.99 16.28 0.57
C GLY A 232 9.27 17.40 -0.20
N THR A 233 10.03 18.47 -0.47
CA THR A 233 9.51 19.62 -1.23
C THR A 233 9.47 19.31 -2.74
N THR A 234 8.49 19.89 -3.44
CA THR A 234 8.39 19.74 -4.90
C THR A 234 9.27 20.77 -5.62
N GLY A 235 10.08 20.31 -6.56
CA GLY A 235 10.87 21.13 -7.47
C GLY A 235 10.35 21.07 -8.91
N PRO A 236 11.06 21.74 -9.87
CA PRO A 236 10.66 21.71 -11.29
C PRO A 236 10.62 20.31 -11.92
N ALA A 237 11.44 19.39 -11.39
CA ALA A 237 11.54 18.01 -11.88
C ALA A 237 10.69 17.01 -11.07
N GLY A 238 9.91 17.47 -10.09
CA GLY A 238 9.12 16.63 -9.19
C GLY A 238 9.58 16.68 -7.74
N PRO A 239 9.21 15.70 -6.90
CA PRO A 239 9.66 15.59 -5.51
C PRO A 239 11.18 15.52 -5.38
N ARG A 240 11.72 16.15 -4.33
CA ARG A 240 13.18 16.23 -4.10
C ARG A 240 13.69 15.21 -3.09
N GLY A 241 12.79 14.58 -2.31
CA GLY A 241 13.14 13.86 -1.10
C GLY A 241 13.48 14.78 0.06
N LEU A 242 13.36 14.28 1.27
CA LEU A 242 13.65 15.06 2.47
C LEU A 242 15.14 15.41 2.55
N LEU A 243 16.04 14.51 2.13
CA LEU A 243 17.49 14.72 2.12
C LEU A 243 17.97 15.88 1.21
N ASN A 244 17.13 16.29 0.25
CA ASN A 244 17.42 17.37 -0.70
C ASN A 244 16.48 18.57 -0.56
N SER A 245 15.57 18.52 0.42
CA SER A 245 14.56 19.57 0.60
C SER A 245 15.15 20.78 1.32
N PRO A 246 15.02 21.99 0.75
CA PRO A 246 15.44 23.21 1.41
C PRO A 246 14.78 23.37 2.79
N GLY A 247 15.54 23.80 3.77
CA GLY A 247 15.06 24.00 5.15
C GLY A 247 15.11 22.76 6.03
N PHE A 248 15.44 21.59 5.49
CA PHE A 248 15.73 20.39 6.27
C PHE A 248 17.24 20.29 6.52
N ASP A 249 17.65 20.51 7.77
CA ASP A 249 19.03 20.28 8.21
C ASP A 249 19.15 18.89 8.83
N CYS A 250 19.02 17.87 7.96
CA CYS A 250 19.01 16.48 8.36
C CYS A 250 19.86 15.62 7.41
N THR A 251 20.23 14.43 7.86
CA THR A 251 21.22 13.58 7.18
C THR A 251 20.72 12.16 6.89
N HIS A 252 19.70 11.74 7.60
CA HIS A 252 19.15 10.38 7.50
C HIS A 252 17.63 10.42 7.45
N GLU A 253 17.06 9.52 6.65
CA GLU A 253 15.62 9.34 6.48
C GLU A 253 15.27 7.87 6.66
N HIS A 254 14.33 7.57 7.54
CA HIS A 254 13.72 6.23 7.60
C HIS A 254 12.57 6.19 6.62
N GLN A 255 12.65 5.30 5.63
CA GLN A 255 11.63 5.20 4.60
C GLN A 255 11.73 3.87 3.84
N SER A 256 10.60 3.38 3.34
CA SER A 256 10.47 2.19 2.52
C SER A 256 11.21 2.28 1.19
N ALA A 257 11.48 1.13 0.60
CA ALA A 257 12.20 0.98 -0.67
C ALA A 257 11.54 1.69 -1.86
N PHE A 258 10.24 1.96 -1.81
CA PHE A 258 9.55 2.65 -2.91
C PHE A 258 10.08 4.07 -3.15
N ILE A 259 10.64 4.75 -2.11
CA ILE A 259 11.15 6.12 -2.24
C ILE A 259 12.33 6.27 -3.21
N ARG A 260 12.86 5.16 -3.74
CA ARG A 260 13.97 5.13 -4.70
C ARG A 260 13.80 6.11 -5.86
N TYR A 261 12.55 6.31 -6.31
CA TYR A 261 12.27 7.20 -7.44
C TYR A 261 12.59 8.67 -7.15
N VAL A 262 12.47 9.08 -5.89
CA VAL A 262 12.75 10.45 -5.47
C VAL A 262 14.26 10.73 -5.50
N TYR A 263 15.06 9.71 -5.22
CA TYR A 263 16.52 9.79 -5.17
C TYR A 263 17.22 9.23 -6.41
N ALA A 264 16.49 9.07 -7.51
CA ALA A 264 17.05 8.55 -8.75
C ALA A 264 18.14 9.49 -9.30
N GLY A 265 19.36 8.96 -9.45
CA GLY A 265 20.51 9.72 -9.90
C GLY A 265 21.34 10.37 -8.80
N ASP A 266 20.90 10.35 -7.55
CA ASP A 266 21.64 10.82 -6.40
C ASP A 266 22.67 9.78 -5.91
N ASP A 267 23.74 10.25 -5.26
CA ASP A 267 24.72 9.37 -4.62
C ASP A 267 24.24 8.97 -3.22
N ILE A 268 23.29 8.04 -3.19
CA ILE A 268 22.60 7.58 -1.99
C ILE A 268 23.14 6.23 -1.53
N ARG A 269 23.12 6.06 -0.21
CA ARG A 269 23.32 4.78 0.49
C ARG A 269 22.06 4.43 1.25
N VAL A 270 21.72 3.15 1.25
CA VAL A 270 20.65 2.56 2.05
C VAL A 270 21.26 1.57 3.04
N GLU A 271 20.74 1.52 4.27
CA GLU A 271 21.22 0.65 5.35
C GLU A 271 20.03 0.12 6.16
N PRO A 272 20.13 -1.09 6.76
CA PRO A 272 19.10 -1.58 7.69
C PRO A 272 18.89 -0.63 8.87
N SER A 273 17.64 -0.34 9.21
CA SER A 273 17.24 0.56 10.29
C SER A 273 17.73 0.10 11.67
N ALA A 274 17.80 -1.21 11.91
CA ALA A 274 18.34 -1.84 13.13
C ALA A 274 19.73 -1.30 13.53
N ARG A 275 20.53 -0.86 12.54
CA ARG A 275 21.86 -0.29 12.76
C ARG A 275 21.83 1.00 13.57
N PHE A 276 20.75 1.77 13.45
CA PHE A 276 20.57 3.07 14.06
C PHE A 276 19.91 3.01 15.46
N LEU A 277 19.35 1.86 15.82
CA LEU A 277 18.70 1.66 17.12
C LEU A 277 19.68 1.34 18.27
N ARG A 278 20.97 1.27 18.02
CA ARG A 278 22.12 1.13 18.94
C ARG A 278 21.81 0.57 20.33
N GLY A 279 22.02 -0.73 20.51
CA GLY A 279 21.78 -1.43 21.78
C GLY A 279 20.31 -1.56 22.18
N ARG A 280 19.40 -1.09 21.32
CA ARG A 280 17.95 -1.19 21.46
C ARG A 280 17.32 -2.17 20.46
N ALA A 281 18.07 -2.64 19.46
CA ALA A 281 17.65 -3.65 18.50
C ALA A 281 18.20 -5.02 18.93
N GLU A 282 17.32 -5.89 19.38
CA GLU A 282 17.63 -7.29 19.73
C GLU A 282 17.41 -8.22 18.53
N ASN A 283 16.44 -7.89 17.67
CA ASN A 283 16.03 -8.68 16.51
C ASN A 283 16.49 -8.02 15.21
N ARG A 284 17.80 -8.04 14.95
CA ARG A 284 18.42 -7.33 13.80
C ARG A 284 18.17 -7.98 12.46
N ASP A 285 17.75 -9.24 12.45
CA ASP A 285 17.45 -10.02 11.26
C ASP A 285 15.94 -10.10 10.95
N ALA A 286 15.13 -9.34 11.70
CA ALA A 286 13.73 -9.12 11.39
C ALA A 286 13.56 -7.82 10.58
N PHE A 287 12.73 -7.84 9.54
CA PHE A 287 12.50 -6.70 8.66
C PHE A 287 11.02 -6.52 8.41
N GLU A 288 10.59 -5.28 8.47
CA GLU A 288 9.26 -4.88 8.06
C GLU A 288 9.19 -4.79 6.54
N VAL A 289 8.11 -5.34 5.97
CA VAL A 289 7.82 -5.35 4.54
C VAL A 289 6.40 -4.86 4.27
N ALA A 290 6.19 -4.34 3.08
CA ALA A 290 4.88 -4.02 2.53
C ALA A 290 4.74 -4.63 1.14
N GLY A 291 3.60 -4.45 0.51
CA GLY A 291 3.39 -4.86 -0.87
C GLY A 291 2.06 -4.39 -1.41
N ASP A 292 1.91 -4.51 -2.72
CA ASP A 292 0.69 -4.23 -3.43
C ASP A 292 0.11 -5.55 -3.94
N MET A 293 -1.06 -5.93 -3.43
CA MET A 293 -1.73 -7.20 -3.66
C MET A 293 -2.89 -7.05 -4.63
N ALA A 294 -2.95 -7.91 -5.65
CA ALA A 294 -4.10 -8.02 -6.54
C ALA A 294 -5.16 -8.95 -5.98
N ALA A 295 -6.41 -8.48 -5.98
CA ALA A 295 -7.59 -9.23 -5.59
C ALA A 295 -8.68 -9.10 -6.66
N VAL A 296 -9.49 -10.17 -6.83
CA VAL A 296 -10.58 -10.24 -7.82
C VAL A 296 -11.92 -9.90 -7.16
N PHE A 297 -12.61 -8.92 -7.71
CA PHE A 297 -13.91 -8.42 -7.22
C PHE A 297 -15.09 -8.87 -8.09
N SER A 298 -14.89 -9.16 -9.38
CA SER A 298 -15.94 -9.59 -10.30
C SER A 298 -16.06 -11.12 -10.40
N ASP A 299 -17.16 -11.58 -10.96
CA ASP A 299 -17.36 -13.00 -11.30
C ASP A 299 -16.86 -13.34 -12.72
N ASP A 300 -16.25 -12.39 -13.42
CA ASP A 300 -15.68 -12.61 -14.74
C ASP A 300 -14.45 -13.54 -14.62
N PRO A 301 -14.44 -14.72 -15.28
CA PRO A 301 -13.33 -15.64 -15.22
C PRO A 301 -12.03 -15.04 -15.78
N ASP A 302 -12.12 -14.10 -16.73
CA ASP A 302 -10.97 -13.45 -17.32
C ASP A 302 -10.23 -12.56 -16.30
N ALA A 303 -10.91 -12.08 -15.23
CA ALA A 303 -10.27 -11.37 -14.12
C ALA A 303 -9.32 -12.29 -13.32
N GLN A 304 -9.69 -13.55 -13.10
CA GLN A 304 -8.78 -14.54 -12.47
C GLN A 304 -7.57 -14.81 -13.36
N GLU A 305 -7.80 -14.98 -14.67
CA GLU A 305 -6.72 -15.19 -15.63
C GLU A 305 -5.78 -13.99 -15.73
N LEU A 306 -6.31 -12.76 -15.67
CA LEU A 306 -5.51 -11.55 -15.64
C LEU A 306 -4.58 -11.54 -14.41
N VAL A 307 -5.09 -11.81 -13.21
CA VAL A 307 -4.28 -11.87 -11.97
C VAL A 307 -3.23 -12.97 -12.06
N GLU A 308 -3.57 -14.13 -12.63
CA GLU A 308 -2.62 -15.21 -12.89
C GLU A 308 -1.46 -14.74 -13.77
N ARG A 309 -1.76 -14.10 -14.88
CA ARG A 309 -0.76 -13.58 -15.83
C ARG A 309 0.12 -12.51 -15.21
N LEU A 310 -0.46 -11.53 -14.52
CA LEU A 310 0.27 -10.46 -13.83
C LEU A 310 1.25 -11.01 -12.77
N SER A 311 0.81 -11.98 -11.99
CA SER A 311 1.63 -12.60 -10.94
C SER A 311 2.66 -13.61 -11.49
N SER A 312 2.56 -13.99 -12.76
CA SER A 312 3.48 -14.96 -13.38
C SER A 312 4.90 -14.39 -13.58
N PRO A 313 5.91 -15.27 -13.75
CA PRO A 313 7.27 -14.84 -14.09
C PRO A 313 7.31 -13.99 -15.36
N ALA A 314 6.51 -14.35 -16.37
CA ALA A 314 6.44 -13.63 -17.64
C ALA A 314 5.83 -12.25 -17.47
N GLY A 315 4.73 -12.11 -16.69
CA GLY A 315 4.09 -10.84 -16.38
C GLY A 315 5.00 -9.91 -15.61
N ARG A 316 5.65 -10.40 -14.55
CA ARG A 316 6.64 -9.65 -13.75
C ARG A 316 7.83 -9.17 -14.58
N LYS A 317 8.38 -10.05 -15.43
CA LYS A 317 9.47 -9.68 -16.34
C LYS A 317 9.05 -8.58 -17.30
N ARG A 318 7.83 -8.66 -17.84
CA ARG A 318 7.29 -7.64 -18.74
C ARG A 318 7.12 -6.31 -18.03
N TRP A 319 6.50 -6.29 -16.86
CA TRP A 319 6.34 -5.06 -16.10
C TRP A 319 7.68 -4.38 -15.78
N ARG A 320 8.69 -5.16 -15.33
CA ARG A 320 10.03 -4.62 -15.12
C ARG A 320 10.67 -4.04 -16.40
N ALA A 321 10.38 -4.60 -17.56
CA ALA A 321 10.92 -4.12 -18.82
C ALA A 321 10.31 -2.78 -19.28
N GLU A 322 9.04 -2.52 -18.91
CA GLU A 322 8.36 -1.25 -19.20
C GLU A 322 8.69 -0.15 -18.19
N ALA A 323 9.10 -0.51 -16.99
CA ALA A 323 9.33 0.44 -15.92
C ALA A 323 10.69 1.13 -16.04
N ASP A 324 10.70 2.46 -15.83
CA ASP A 324 11.93 3.22 -15.58
C ASP A 324 12.69 2.58 -14.39
N PRO A 325 14.03 2.49 -14.45
CA PRO A 325 14.84 1.95 -13.34
C PRO A 325 14.48 2.50 -11.95
N ALA A 326 14.05 3.75 -11.87
CA ALA A 326 13.70 4.41 -10.61
C ALA A 326 12.39 3.89 -9.97
N VAL A 327 11.44 3.46 -10.80
CA VAL A 327 10.11 2.95 -10.37
C VAL A 327 9.93 1.45 -10.62
N ARG A 328 11.03 0.77 -10.90
CA ARG A 328 11.00 -0.65 -11.23
C ARG A 328 10.45 -1.48 -10.06
N PRO A 329 9.42 -2.33 -10.27
CA PRO A 329 8.85 -3.13 -9.20
C PRO A 329 9.87 -4.11 -8.61
N LEU A 330 9.84 -4.27 -7.28
CA LEU A 330 10.54 -5.33 -6.57
C LEU A 330 9.61 -6.53 -6.41
N PHE A 331 10.18 -7.72 -6.47
CA PHE A 331 9.44 -8.96 -6.33
C PHE A 331 10.08 -9.83 -5.25
N PRO A 332 9.27 -10.51 -4.42
CA PRO A 332 9.81 -11.49 -3.48
C PRO A 332 10.44 -12.66 -4.26
N ALA A 333 11.45 -13.28 -3.68
CA ALA A 333 11.96 -14.55 -4.15
C ALA A 333 10.87 -15.60 -3.96
N VAL A 334 10.33 -16.09 -5.06
CA VAL A 334 9.39 -17.21 -5.07
C VAL A 334 10.12 -18.41 -5.64
N THR A 335 9.94 -19.57 -5.06
CA THR A 335 10.53 -20.82 -5.53
C THR A 335 10.23 -21.01 -7.02
N GLY A 336 11.27 -21.08 -7.83
CA GLY A 336 11.16 -21.27 -9.29
C GLY A 336 11.15 -19.99 -10.13
N LEU A 337 11.13 -18.80 -9.53
CA LEU A 337 11.34 -17.55 -10.26
C LEU A 337 12.84 -17.23 -10.33
N PRO A 338 13.39 -16.88 -11.50
CA PRO A 338 14.77 -16.43 -11.58
C PRO A 338 14.90 -15.10 -10.81
N PRO A 339 16.00 -14.90 -10.06
CA PRO A 339 16.29 -13.61 -9.45
C PRO A 339 16.31 -12.54 -10.53
N THR A 340 15.72 -11.39 -10.23
CA THR A 340 15.76 -10.23 -11.13
C THR A 340 17.09 -9.53 -10.98
N GLU A 341 17.76 -9.21 -12.09
CA GLU A 341 19.02 -8.45 -12.02
C GLU A 341 18.75 -7.03 -11.50
N PRO A 342 19.40 -6.60 -10.40
CA PRO A 342 19.28 -5.26 -9.87
C PRO A 342 19.77 -4.21 -10.87
N ALA A 343 19.08 -3.06 -10.92
CA ALA A 343 19.44 -1.97 -11.82
C ALA A 343 20.66 -1.15 -11.33
N ASN A 344 20.87 -1.11 -10.00
CA ASN A 344 21.91 -0.33 -9.37
C ASN A 344 22.26 -0.89 -7.97
N ALA A 345 23.27 -0.29 -7.32
CA ALA A 345 23.75 -0.75 -6.02
C ALA A 345 22.69 -0.64 -4.89
N VAL A 346 21.81 0.34 -4.95
CA VAL A 346 20.72 0.51 -3.96
C VAL A 346 19.70 -0.62 -4.12
N GLU A 347 19.26 -0.90 -5.34
CA GLU A 347 18.35 -2.01 -5.61
C GLU A 347 18.99 -3.35 -5.24
N GLN A 348 20.31 -3.52 -5.49
CA GLN A 348 21.04 -4.73 -5.11
C GLN A 348 21.06 -4.94 -3.59
N GLU A 349 21.27 -3.88 -2.80
CA GLU A 349 21.25 -3.96 -1.34
C GLU A 349 19.84 -4.34 -0.85
N ILE A 350 18.80 -3.68 -1.35
CA ILE A 350 17.41 -3.95 -0.98
C ILE A 350 17.02 -5.38 -1.37
N ASP A 351 17.36 -5.82 -2.58
CA ASP A 351 17.06 -7.18 -3.05
C ASP A 351 17.78 -8.24 -2.19
N GLY A 352 19.04 -7.99 -1.84
CA GLY A 352 19.80 -8.85 -0.94
C GLY A 352 19.22 -8.94 0.48
N LEU A 353 18.61 -7.86 0.98
CA LEU A 353 17.91 -7.84 2.26
C LEU A 353 16.56 -8.57 2.17
N LEU A 354 15.77 -8.28 1.15
CA LEU A 354 14.43 -8.82 0.94
C LEU A 354 14.42 -10.33 0.68
N ASN A 355 15.42 -10.83 -0.07
CA ASN A 355 15.46 -12.21 -0.55
C ASN A 355 16.41 -13.10 0.24
N SER A 356 16.90 -12.66 1.41
CA SER A 356 17.76 -13.46 2.26
C SER A 356 16.97 -14.49 3.08
N THR A 357 17.30 -15.77 2.91
CA THR A 357 16.67 -16.87 3.66
C THR A 357 17.04 -16.90 5.16
N ALA A 358 17.95 -16.05 5.61
CA ALA A 358 18.35 -15.98 7.03
C ALA A 358 17.49 -14.98 7.83
N ARG A 359 16.49 -14.34 7.21
CA ARG A 359 15.74 -13.23 7.80
C ARG A 359 14.29 -13.57 8.03
N THR A 360 13.70 -12.90 9.02
CA THR A 360 12.26 -12.90 9.24
C THR A 360 11.69 -11.64 8.61
N LEU A 361 10.69 -11.80 7.77
CA LEU A 361 9.95 -10.69 7.15
C LEU A 361 8.57 -10.60 7.82
N CYS A 362 8.23 -9.44 8.34
CA CYS A 362 6.91 -9.18 8.93
C CYS A 362 6.19 -8.12 8.11
N PHE A 363 4.93 -8.36 7.78
CA PHE A 363 4.12 -7.38 7.06
C PHE A 363 3.84 -6.15 7.94
N ASP A 364 3.78 -4.98 7.34
CA ASP A 364 3.42 -3.71 7.94
C ASP A 364 2.21 -3.83 8.87
N ALA A 365 2.38 -3.50 10.15
CA ALA A 365 1.34 -3.72 11.14
C ALA A 365 0.11 -2.85 10.90
N SER A 366 0.29 -1.59 10.49
CA SER A 366 -0.83 -0.68 10.22
C SER A 366 -1.66 -1.15 9.03
N ASP A 367 -1.03 -1.73 8.02
CA ASP A 367 -1.70 -2.29 6.85
C ASP A 367 -2.38 -3.66 7.12
N VAL A 368 -2.06 -4.30 8.25
CA VAL A 368 -2.78 -5.50 8.78
C VAL A 368 -4.01 -5.10 9.60
N MET A 369 -3.94 -3.97 10.30
CA MET A 369 -5.00 -3.52 11.20
C MET A 369 -6.31 -3.24 10.46
N PRO A 370 -7.47 -3.33 11.16
CA PRO A 370 -8.73 -2.86 10.62
C PRO A 370 -8.64 -1.35 10.33
N PRO A 371 -9.33 -0.86 9.28
CA PRO A 371 -9.21 0.52 8.82
C PRO A 371 -9.42 1.57 9.91
N GLU A 372 -10.37 1.36 10.82
CA GLU A 372 -10.67 2.29 11.91
C GLU A 372 -9.49 2.44 12.88
N LEU A 373 -8.84 1.33 13.23
CA LEU A 373 -7.68 1.32 14.13
C LEU A 373 -6.45 1.90 13.43
N ARG A 374 -6.22 1.55 12.15
CA ARG A 374 -5.16 2.13 11.34
C ARG A 374 -5.28 3.66 11.26
N ASP A 375 -6.45 4.17 10.91
CA ASP A 375 -6.69 5.60 10.78
C ASP A 375 -6.53 6.34 12.13
N ALA A 376 -6.92 5.69 13.24
CA ALA A 376 -6.67 6.21 14.59
C ALA A 376 -5.18 6.23 14.93
N PHE A 377 -4.43 5.20 14.53
CA PHE A 377 -2.99 5.13 14.71
C PHE A 377 -2.26 6.24 13.96
N HIS A 378 -2.60 6.49 12.68
CA HIS A 378 -2.07 7.60 11.92
C HIS A 378 -2.28 8.95 12.63
N ARG A 379 -3.46 9.21 13.16
CA ARG A 379 -3.76 10.44 13.92
C ARG A 379 -2.97 10.52 15.23
N ALA A 380 -2.91 9.43 15.97
CA ALA A 380 -2.18 9.37 17.24
C ALA A 380 -0.68 9.67 17.07
N VAL A 381 -0.10 9.20 15.97
CA VAL A 381 1.29 9.49 15.59
C VAL A 381 1.51 11.00 15.39
N LEU A 382 0.63 11.69 14.67
CA LEU A 382 0.75 13.13 14.44
C LEU A 382 0.62 13.93 15.75
N GLU A 383 -0.30 13.52 16.63
CA GLU A 383 -0.50 14.14 17.94
C GLU A 383 0.72 13.93 18.86
N PHE A 384 1.22 12.70 18.91
CA PHE A 384 2.42 12.37 19.69
C PHE A 384 3.67 13.06 19.16
N PHE A 385 3.83 13.18 17.84
CA PHE A 385 4.95 13.88 17.25
C PHE A 385 4.99 15.37 17.64
N ARG A 386 3.82 15.99 17.78
CA ARG A 386 3.66 17.38 18.25
C ARG A 386 3.94 17.51 19.75
N ASP A 387 3.46 16.58 20.56
CA ASP A 387 3.64 16.56 22.02
C ASP A 387 4.04 15.17 22.53
N PRO A 388 5.34 14.86 22.59
CA PRO A 388 5.86 13.55 23.02
C PRO A 388 5.87 13.37 24.54
N ALA A 389 5.07 14.15 25.30
CA ALA A 389 5.00 14.04 26.73
C ALA A 389 4.43 12.67 27.16
N LYS A 390 5.04 12.06 28.18
CA LYS A 390 4.65 10.72 28.68
C LYS A 390 3.16 10.61 29.05
N LYS A 391 2.58 11.67 29.64
CA LYS A 391 1.15 11.68 30.01
C LYS A 391 0.27 11.71 28.75
N HIS A 392 0.67 12.44 27.73
CA HIS A 392 -0.04 12.50 26.46
C HIS A 392 0.02 11.13 25.76
N LEU A 393 1.19 10.51 25.67
CA LEU A 393 1.34 9.15 25.13
C LEU A 393 0.38 8.17 25.81
N ALA A 394 0.32 8.17 27.15
CA ALA A 394 -0.58 7.28 27.87
C ALA A 394 -2.06 7.48 27.49
N SER A 395 -2.48 8.73 27.23
CA SER A 395 -3.84 9.03 26.76
C SER A 395 -4.10 8.54 25.34
N LEU A 396 -3.15 8.71 24.43
CA LEU A 396 -3.25 8.23 23.04
C LEU A 396 -3.34 6.71 22.97
N LEU A 397 -2.48 6.01 23.73
CA LEU A 397 -2.49 4.55 23.77
C LEU A 397 -3.77 3.99 24.41
N GLU A 398 -4.39 4.70 25.38
CA GLU A 398 -5.69 4.33 25.93
C GLU A 398 -6.81 4.49 24.90
N GLN A 399 -6.76 5.52 24.05
CA GLN A 399 -7.73 5.71 22.97
C GLN A 399 -7.60 4.61 21.92
N LEU A 400 -6.38 4.28 21.50
CA LEU A 400 -6.11 3.19 20.55
C LEU A 400 -6.55 1.84 21.12
N GLU A 401 -6.30 1.59 22.41
CA GLU A 401 -6.77 0.37 23.08
C GLU A 401 -8.30 0.28 23.10
N THR A 402 -8.99 1.39 23.32
CA THR A 402 -10.45 1.43 23.30
C THR A 402 -10.98 1.04 21.92
N ILE A 403 -10.40 1.58 20.84
CA ILE A 403 -10.80 1.23 19.47
C ILE A 403 -10.50 -0.25 19.18
N ARG A 404 -9.32 -0.75 19.59
CA ARG A 404 -8.97 -2.17 19.44
C ARG A 404 -10.02 -3.08 20.09
N VAL A 405 -10.41 -2.79 21.32
CA VAL A 405 -11.41 -3.58 22.05
C VAL A 405 -12.77 -3.51 21.37
N GLN A 406 -13.20 -2.34 20.90
CA GLN A 406 -14.48 -2.19 20.18
C GLN A 406 -14.50 -3.03 18.89
N VAL A 407 -13.42 -3.02 18.11
CA VAL A 407 -13.31 -3.85 16.91
C VAL A 407 -13.35 -5.35 17.23
N ASP A 408 -12.71 -5.77 18.34
CA ASP A 408 -12.75 -7.17 18.79
C ASP A 408 -14.13 -7.60 19.29
N GLU A 409 -14.87 -6.72 19.98
CA GLU A 409 -16.24 -7.00 20.46
C GLU A 409 -17.25 -7.12 19.30
N ASP A 410 -17.07 -6.34 18.24
CA ASP A 410 -17.85 -6.48 17.01
C ASP A 410 -17.51 -7.78 16.25
N ALA A 411 -16.41 -8.45 16.64
CA ALA A 411 -15.91 -9.68 16.00
C ALA A 411 -16.71 -10.97 16.32
N ASP A 412 -17.72 -10.92 17.17
CA ASP A 412 -18.58 -12.08 17.46
C ASP A 412 -19.55 -12.43 16.30
N ASP A 413 -19.75 -11.53 15.34
CA ASP A 413 -20.40 -11.84 14.07
C ASP A 413 -19.40 -12.51 13.10
N ALA A 414 -19.81 -13.58 12.44
CA ALA A 414 -18.98 -14.30 11.44
C ALA A 414 -18.49 -13.42 10.28
N ARG A 415 -19.07 -12.23 10.11
CA ARG A 415 -18.69 -11.22 9.10
C ARG A 415 -17.75 -10.13 9.62
N SER A 416 -17.43 -10.15 10.91
CA SER A 416 -16.60 -9.13 11.53
C SER A 416 -15.13 -9.34 11.23
N PHE A 417 -14.37 -8.26 11.37
CA PHE A 417 -12.95 -8.27 11.12
C PHE A 417 -12.22 -9.25 12.06
N ARG A 418 -11.51 -10.19 11.49
CA ARG A 418 -10.49 -10.98 12.18
C ARG A 418 -9.21 -10.85 11.36
N PRO A 419 -8.14 -10.30 11.94
CA PRO A 419 -6.90 -10.15 11.21
C PRO A 419 -6.39 -11.50 10.71
N PRO A 420 -5.65 -11.53 9.60
CA PRO A 420 -4.97 -12.72 9.16
C PRO A 420 -3.93 -13.16 10.19
N GLU A 421 -3.65 -14.45 10.26
CA GLU A 421 -2.51 -15.01 10.97
C GLU A 421 -1.31 -15.11 10.01
N ASP A 422 -0.11 -15.43 10.55
CA ASP A 422 1.10 -15.63 9.75
C ASP A 422 1.55 -14.40 8.92
N ILE A 423 1.51 -13.22 9.53
CA ILE A 423 2.02 -11.98 8.93
C ILE A 423 3.54 -11.83 9.09
N CYS A 424 4.20 -12.76 9.76
CA CYS A 424 5.64 -12.87 9.86
C CYS A 424 6.08 -14.22 9.29
N ALA A 425 6.97 -14.19 8.28
CA ALA A 425 7.60 -15.39 7.72
C ALA A 425 9.07 -15.43 8.10
N GLY A 426 9.47 -16.48 8.79
CA GLY A 426 10.86 -16.73 9.21
C GLY A 426 11.65 -17.60 8.24
N PRO A 427 12.92 -17.90 8.55
CA PRO A 427 13.74 -18.83 7.79
C PRO A 427 13.07 -20.20 7.71
N GLY A 428 12.58 -20.59 6.54
CA GLY A 428 11.99 -21.92 6.28
C GLY A 428 10.46 -21.98 6.43
N GLY A 429 9.77 -20.82 6.44
CA GLY A 429 8.31 -20.72 6.32
C GLY A 429 7.85 -20.61 4.86
#